data_e39b844b60f00ce1122f516f2109ccde
#
_entry.id   e39b844b60f00ce1122f516f2109ccde
#
_cell.length_a   1.000
_cell.length_b   1.000
_cell.length_c   1.000
_cell.angle_alpha   90.00
_cell.angle_beta   90.00
_cell.angle_gamma   90.00
#
_symmetry.space_group_name_H-M   'P 1'
#
loop_
_entity.id
_entity.type
_entity.pdbx_description
1 polymer ?
#
loop_
_entity_poly.entity_id
_entity_poly.type
_entity_poly.pdbx_seq_one_letter_code
_entity_poly.pdbx_strand_id
1 'polypeptide(L)'
;CVSVICSDKTGTLTQNKMKVREIYRDGVSHPAERFDSNDDLILPMLLCNDAAFSADGESIGDPTETALIEFFGKERCDKVRSAYPRLAEIPFDSDRKLMSTLHKINGKPTMLTKGAIDNFLDRLTSIEVNGRVRDITNEDKKEIVHMNVFYSERGMRVLCFAKREFRNKTDINENDENKYTLSLIHISEPTRH
;
A
#
# COMPACT_ATOMS: atom_id res chain seq x y z
N CYS A 1 34.56 8.44 -30.69
CA CYS A 1 33.16 8.85 -30.58
C CYS A 1 32.35 7.71 -29.98
N VAL A 2 31.63 7.96 -28.93
CA VAL A 2 30.67 7.00 -28.34
C VAL A 2 29.36 7.14 -29.13
N SER A 3 28.91 6.05 -29.76
CA SER A 3 27.65 6.03 -30.55
C SER A 3 26.43 5.53 -29.78
N VAL A 4 26.65 4.90 -28.62
CA VAL A 4 25.58 4.39 -27.73
C VAL A 4 25.98 4.61 -26.29
N ILE A 5 25.07 5.15 -25.48
CA ILE A 5 25.22 5.27 -24.04
C ILE A 5 24.12 4.41 -23.40
N CYS A 6 24.50 3.36 -22.68
CA CYS A 6 23.60 2.56 -21.85
C CYS A 6 23.76 3.02 -20.40
N SER A 7 22.67 3.50 -19.81
CA SER A 7 22.64 3.89 -18.39
C SER A 7 21.59 3.08 -17.66
N ASP A 8 21.94 2.54 -16.49
CA ASP A 8 20.94 1.98 -15.58
C ASP A 8 20.07 3.12 -15.04
N LYS A 9 18.78 2.90 -15.00
CA LYS A 9 17.81 3.88 -14.49
C LYS A 9 17.88 3.96 -12.97
N THR A 10 17.94 2.80 -12.31
CA THR A 10 17.78 2.69 -10.85
C THR A 10 19.10 2.94 -10.15
N GLY A 11 19.17 3.94 -9.28
CA GLY A 11 20.38 4.31 -8.56
C GLY A 11 21.42 5.12 -9.36
N THR A 12 21.19 5.35 -10.67
CA THR A 12 22.04 6.19 -11.53
C THR A 12 21.30 7.47 -11.96
N LEU A 13 20.11 7.32 -12.52
CA LEU A 13 19.23 8.45 -12.88
C LEU A 13 18.25 8.80 -11.76
N THR A 14 18.04 7.90 -10.82
CA THR A 14 17.21 8.09 -9.64
C THR A 14 17.99 7.76 -8.38
N GLN A 15 17.62 8.35 -7.27
CA GLN A 15 18.23 8.12 -5.95
C GLN A 15 17.87 6.76 -5.32
N ASN A 16 17.19 5.88 -6.05
CA ASN A 16 16.56 4.66 -5.50
C ASN A 16 15.65 4.94 -4.28
N LYS A 17 15.09 6.14 -4.21
CA LYS A 17 14.12 6.56 -3.19
C LYS A 17 12.79 6.83 -3.83
N MET A 18 11.73 6.49 -3.12
CA MET A 18 10.35 6.79 -3.51
C MET A 18 9.79 7.83 -2.55
N LYS A 19 8.84 8.61 -3.03
CA LYS A 19 8.11 9.57 -2.18
C LYS A 19 6.61 9.42 -2.42
N VAL A 20 5.81 9.38 -1.34
CA VAL A 20 4.35 9.44 -1.42
C VAL A 20 3.96 10.78 -2.03
N ARG A 21 3.17 10.75 -3.09
CA ARG A 21 2.69 11.96 -3.78
C ARG A 21 1.21 12.17 -3.57
N GLU A 22 0.45 11.12 -3.77
CA GLU A 22 -1.00 11.17 -3.70
C GLU A 22 -1.56 9.90 -3.06
N ILE A 23 -2.73 10.04 -2.48
CA ILE A 23 -3.53 8.94 -1.97
C ILE A 23 -4.91 9.06 -2.62
N TYR A 24 -5.28 8.06 -3.40
CA TYR A 24 -6.61 7.95 -4.00
C TYR A 24 -7.54 7.25 -3.03
N ARG A 25 -8.61 7.95 -2.68
CA ARG A 25 -9.63 7.49 -1.75
C ARG A 25 -10.95 8.19 -2.05
N ASP A 26 -12.06 7.52 -1.80
CA ASP A 26 -13.40 8.08 -1.96
C ASP A 26 -13.69 8.59 -3.39
N GLY A 27 -13.05 7.97 -4.41
CA GLY A 27 -13.17 8.39 -5.80
C GLY A 27 -12.34 9.63 -6.18
N VAL A 28 -11.50 10.13 -5.26
CA VAL A 28 -10.71 11.34 -5.47
C VAL A 28 -9.25 11.12 -5.08
N SER A 29 -8.34 11.67 -5.89
CA SER A 29 -6.92 11.74 -5.55
C SER A 29 -6.65 12.97 -4.69
N HIS A 30 -5.96 12.76 -3.59
CA HIS A 30 -5.57 13.81 -2.64
C HIS A 30 -4.06 13.90 -2.58
N PRO A 31 -3.47 15.11 -2.69
CA PRO A 31 -2.05 15.30 -2.41
C PRO A 31 -1.68 14.79 -1.02
N ALA A 32 -0.54 14.11 -0.92
CA ALA A 32 -0.10 13.50 0.34
C ALA A 32 -0.04 14.50 1.50
N GLU A 33 0.34 15.75 1.23
CA GLU A 33 0.46 16.82 2.23
C GLU A 33 -0.89 17.24 2.86
N ARG A 34 -2.01 16.84 2.26
CA ARG A 34 -3.35 17.10 2.80
C ARG A 34 -3.90 15.98 3.67
N PHE A 35 -3.21 14.85 3.73
CA PHE A 35 -3.64 13.74 4.56
C PHE A 35 -3.24 13.98 6.01
N ASP A 36 -4.21 13.81 6.91
CA ASP A 36 -3.90 13.70 8.33
C ASP A 36 -3.25 12.32 8.57
N SER A 37 -1.99 12.34 8.97
CA SER A 37 -1.25 11.12 9.33
C SER A 37 -1.86 10.37 10.52
N ASN A 38 -2.87 10.93 11.19
CA ASN A 38 -3.61 10.29 12.29
C ASN A 38 -4.88 9.55 11.84
N ASP A 39 -5.23 9.59 10.55
CA ASP A 39 -6.39 8.87 10.04
C ASP A 39 -6.16 7.35 10.13
N ASP A 40 -7.06 6.65 10.85
CA ASP A 40 -6.98 5.18 11.02
C ASP A 40 -7.17 4.41 9.71
N LEU A 41 -7.74 5.04 8.69
CA LEU A 41 -7.91 4.43 7.37
C LEU A 41 -6.59 4.19 6.63
N ILE A 42 -5.51 4.83 7.06
CA ILE A 42 -4.15 4.61 6.54
C ILE A 42 -3.39 3.50 7.27
N LEU A 43 -3.97 2.88 8.31
CA LEU A 43 -3.34 1.75 9.02
C LEU A 43 -2.80 0.66 8.09
N PRO A 44 -3.48 0.28 6.98
CA PRO A 44 -2.94 -0.71 6.06
C PRO A 44 -1.54 -0.36 5.52
N MET A 45 -1.26 0.92 5.29
CA MET A 45 0.04 1.38 4.77
C MET A 45 1.19 1.16 5.76
N LEU A 46 0.92 1.24 7.07
CA LEU A 46 1.89 1.03 8.14
C LEU A 46 2.02 -0.42 8.57
N LEU A 47 0.91 -1.13 8.65
CA LEU A 47 0.85 -2.47 9.22
C LEU A 47 1.23 -3.56 8.21
N CYS A 48 0.80 -3.41 6.94
CA CYS A 48 1.21 -4.29 5.84
C CYS A 48 2.49 -3.76 5.20
N ASN A 49 3.60 -3.74 5.97
CA ASN A 49 4.85 -3.11 5.59
C ASN A 49 6.01 -3.71 6.39
N ASP A 50 7.09 -4.10 5.72
CA ASP A 50 8.28 -4.74 6.34
C ASP A 50 9.43 -3.75 6.55
N ALA A 51 9.37 -2.54 5.97
CA ALA A 51 10.39 -1.54 6.21
C ALA A 51 10.42 -1.12 7.69
N ALA A 52 11.60 -0.78 8.18
CA ALA A 52 11.82 -0.39 9.56
C ALA A 52 12.76 0.83 9.64
N PHE A 53 12.77 1.50 10.79
CA PHE A 53 13.78 2.50 11.08
C PHE A 53 14.95 1.86 11.83
N SER A 54 16.17 2.17 11.40
CA SER A 54 17.40 1.83 12.13
C SER A 54 17.49 2.57 13.47
N ALA A 55 18.50 2.23 14.28
CA ALA A 55 18.80 2.95 15.52
C ALA A 55 19.11 4.44 15.26
N ASP A 56 19.77 4.73 14.14
CA ASP A 56 20.15 6.09 13.72
C ASP A 56 18.98 6.87 13.07
N GLY A 57 17.80 6.24 12.96
CA GLY A 57 16.60 6.86 12.40
C GLY A 57 16.48 6.80 10.87
N GLU A 58 17.38 6.10 10.20
CA GLU A 58 17.28 5.87 8.75
C GLU A 58 16.27 4.75 8.43
N SER A 59 15.54 4.89 7.33
CA SER A 59 14.62 3.87 6.86
C SER A 59 15.35 2.76 6.12
N ILE A 60 15.01 1.50 6.40
CA ILE A 60 15.59 0.30 5.80
C ILE A 60 14.48 -0.56 5.24
N GLY A 61 14.60 -0.99 3.98
CA GLY A 61 13.64 -1.85 3.30
C GLY A 61 13.49 -1.54 1.81
N ASP A 62 12.44 -2.10 1.19
CA ASP A 62 12.08 -1.77 -0.19
C ASP A 62 11.76 -0.27 -0.32
N PRO A 63 12.21 0.42 -1.39
CA PRO A 63 11.97 1.86 -1.55
C PRO A 63 10.50 2.28 -1.50
N THR A 64 9.57 1.45 -1.94
CA THR A 64 8.14 1.74 -1.86
C THR A 64 7.63 1.68 -0.42
N GLU A 65 8.16 0.75 0.36
CA GLU A 65 7.81 0.58 1.77
C GLU A 65 8.45 1.63 2.66
N THR A 66 9.72 1.96 2.41
CA THR A 66 10.40 3.04 3.15
C THR A 66 9.72 4.37 2.94
N ALA A 67 9.24 4.67 1.72
CA ALA A 67 8.46 5.88 1.45
C ALA A 67 7.20 6.00 2.32
N LEU A 68 6.55 4.87 2.62
CA LEU A 68 5.36 4.84 3.48
C LEU A 68 5.72 5.16 4.94
N ILE A 69 6.73 4.50 5.49
CA ILE A 69 7.12 4.74 6.89
C ILE A 69 7.74 6.14 7.08
N GLU A 70 8.47 6.66 6.09
CA GLU A 70 8.99 8.04 6.11
C GLU A 70 7.85 9.07 6.07
N PHE A 71 6.79 8.80 5.32
CA PHE A 71 5.60 9.66 5.25
C PHE A 71 4.93 9.83 6.63
N PHE A 72 4.87 8.76 7.41
CA PHE A 72 4.27 8.78 8.76
C PHE A 72 5.23 9.20 9.86
N GLY A 73 6.53 8.97 9.66
CA GLY A 73 7.56 9.17 10.65
C GLY A 73 7.66 8.05 11.69
N LYS A 74 8.84 7.96 12.32
CA LYS A 74 9.21 6.87 13.24
C LYS A 74 8.25 6.71 14.41
N GLU A 75 7.94 7.81 15.08
CA GLU A 75 7.10 7.80 16.30
C GLU A 75 5.70 7.21 16.02
N ARG A 76 5.08 7.62 14.90
CA ARG A 76 3.77 7.09 14.50
C ARG A 76 3.84 5.62 14.14
N CYS A 77 4.87 5.21 13.40
CA CYS A 77 5.08 3.81 13.02
C CYS A 77 5.22 2.92 14.26
N ASP A 78 6.07 3.31 15.21
CA ASP A 78 6.32 2.55 16.43
C ASP A 78 5.04 2.45 17.28
N LYS A 79 4.31 3.55 17.44
CA LYS A 79 3.03 3.59 18.17
C LYS A 79 1.98 2.67 17.56
N VAL A 80 1.79 2.74 16.24
CA VAL A 80 0.78 1.94 15.53
C VAL A 80 1.14 0.46 15.57
N ARG A 81 2.39 0.10 15.29
CA ARG A 81 2.83 -1.31 15.30
C ARG A 81 2.76 -1.94 16.68
N SER A 82 3.03 -1.15 17.73
CA SER A 82 2.87 -1.61 19.13
C SER A 82 1.39 -1.81 19.50
N ALA A 83 0.49 -0.94 19.01
CA ALA A 83 -0.95 -1.05 19.26
C ALA A 83 -1.61 -2.22 18.50
N TYR A 84 -1.09 -2.54 17.31
CA TYR A 84 -1.63 -3.57 16.42
C TYR A 84 -0.54 -4.56 16.00
N PRO A 85 -0.06 -5.43 16.91
CA PRO A 85 0.99 -6.39 16.58
C PRO A 85 0.54 -7.34 15.45
N ARG A 86 1.51 -7.73 14.61
CA ARG A 86 1.30 -8.71 13.53
C ARG A 86 1.11 -10.08 14.15
N LEU A 87 0.00 -10.74 13.83
CA LEU A 87 -0.35 -12.08 14.31
C LEU A 87 0.13 -13.17 13.35
N ALA A 88 0.01 -12.93 12.05
CA ALA A 88 0.44 -13.80 10.97
C ALA A 88 0.73 -12.99 9.71
N GLU A 89 1.41 -13.62 8.75
CA GLU A 89 1.72 -12.98 7.47
C GLU A 89 1.75 -13.99 6.32
N ILE A 90 1.50 -13.49 5.13
CA ILE A 90 1.83 -14.12 3.86
C ILE A 90 2.82 -13.17 3.19
N PRO A 91 4.12 -13.51 3.13
CA PRO A 91 5.15 -12.64 2.59
C PRO A 91 4.86 -12.24 1.13
N PHE A 92 5.49 -11.16 0.67
CA PHE A 92 5.40 -10.77 -0.73
C PHE A 92 5.94 -11.88 -1.63
N ASP A 93 5.19 -12.16 -2.66
CA ASP A 93 5.56 -13.10 -3.71
C ASP A 93 5.42 -12.44 -5.09
N SER A 94 6.44 -12.61 -5.95
CA SER A 94 6.53 -11.94 -7.26
C SER A 94 5.51 -12.43 -8.29
N ASP A 95 5.04 -13.67 -8.17
CA ASP A 95 4.05 -14.24 -9.08
C ASP A 95 2.65 -13.78 -8.65
N ARG A 96 2.40 -13.80 -7.36
CA ARG A 96 1.17 -13.35 -6.72
C ARG A 96 1.05 -11.83 -6.66
N LYS A 97 2.19 -11.12 -6.57
CA LYS A 97 2.31 -9.64 -6.43
C LYS A 97 1.50 -9.06 -5.28
N LEU A 98 1.30 -9.85 -4.25
CA LEU A 98 0.58 -9.49 -3.02
C LEU A 98 1.44 -9.79 -1.80
N MET A 99 1.21 -9.02 -0.74
CA MET A 99 1.65 -9.30 0.62
C MET A 99 0.47 -9.10 1.55
N SER A 100 0.30 -9.99 2.51
CA SER A 100 -0.80 -9.91 3.47
C SER A 100 -0.29 -10.06 4.91
N THR A 101 -0.88 -9.28 5.82
CA THR A 101 -0.59 -9.36 7.26
C THR A 101 -1.89 -9.43 8.04
N LEU A 102 -1.92 -10.21 9.12
CA LEU A 102 -3.06 -10.34 10.02
C LEU A 102 -2.84 -9.55 11.29
N HIS A 103 -3.80 -8.77 11.68
CA HIS A 103 -3.79 -7.95 12.90
C HIS A 103 -5.14 -8.05 13.61
N LYS A 104 -5.18 -7.68 14.89
CA LYS A 104 -6.44 -7.51 15.61
C LYS A 104 -6.81 -6.05 15.66
N ILE A 105 -7.73 -5.61 14.78
CA ILE A 105 -8.17 -4.23 14.66
C ILE A 105 -9.61 -4.12 15.19
N ASN A 106 -9.84 -3.22 16.13
CA ASN A 106 -11.16 -3.05 16.78
C ASN A 106 -11.74 -4.36 17.33
N GLY A 107 -10.88 -5.23 17.88
CA GLY A 107 -11.28 -6.50 18.45
C GLY A 107 -11.47 -7.64 17.44
N LYS A 108 -11.40 -7.38 16.13
CA LYS A 108 -11.59 -8.37 15.06
C LYS A 108 -10.27 -8.73 14.37
N PRO A 109 -10.04 -10.01 14.04
CA PRO A 109 -8.97 -10.39 13.15
C PRO A 109 -9.20 -9.75 11.77
N THR A 110 -8.24 -8.93 11.33
CA THR A 110 -8.32 -8.18 10.07
C THR A 110 -7.05 -8.43 9.27
N MET A 111 -7.19 -9.02 8.12
CA MET A 111 -6.13 -9.17 7.14
C MET A 111 -6.02 -7.89 6.34
N LEU A 112 -4.83 -7.34 6.28
CA LEU A 112 -4.46 -6.19 5.48
C LEU A 112 -3.57 -6.70 4.34
N THR A 113 -3.88 -6.33 3.12
CA THR A 113 -3.14 -6.77 1.93
C THR A 113 -2.75 -5.58 1.08
N LYS A 114 -1.52 -5.60 0.59
CA LYS A 114 -1.01 -4.64 -0.40
C LYS A 114 -0.57 -5.34 -1.67
N GLY A 115 -0.63 -4.65 -2.79
CA GLY A 115 -0.13 -5.16 -4.06
C GLY A 115 -0.55 -4.36 -5.28
N ALA A 116 -0.26 -4.90 -6.46
CA ALA A 116 -0.64 -4.29 -7.72
C ALA A 116 -2.15 -4.37 -7.95
N ILE A 117 -2.75 -3.31 -8.48
CA ILE A 117 -4.20 -3.22 -8.71
C ILE A 117 -4.74 -4.40 -9.51
N ASP A 118 -4.04 -4.80 -10.56
CA ASP A 118 -4.48 -5.88 -11.45
C ASP A 118 -4.71 -7.21 -10.70
N ASN A 119 -3.95 -7.44 -9.64
CA ASN A 119 -4.07 -8.64 -8.81
C ASN A 119 -5.21 -8.55 -7.78
N PHE A 120 -5.77 -7.34 -7.56
CA PHE A 120 -6.89 -7.12 -6.65
C PHE A 120 -8.26 -7.16 -7.34
N LEU A 121 -8.39 -6.70 -8.60
CA LEU A 121 -9.67 -6.41 -9.24
C LEU A 121 -10.70 -7.54 -9.15
N ASP A 122 -10.27 -8.79 -9.38
CA ASP A 122 -11.15 -9.97 -9.32
C ASP A 122 -11.39 -10.46 -7.89
N ARG A 123 -10.58 -9.99 -6.93
CA ARG A 123 -10.65 -10.36 -5.52
C ARG A 123 -11.43 -9.34 -4.67
N LEU A 124 -11.74 -8.17 -5.26
CA LEU A 124 -12.53 -7.13 -4.61
C LEU A 124 -14.02 -7.46 -4.67
N THR A 125 -14.68 -7.44 -3.53
CA THR A 125 -16.14 -7.53 -3.40
C THR A 125 -16.77 -6.24 -2.93
N SER A 126 -16.02 -5.41 -2.24
CA SER A 126 -16.51 -4.19 -1.62
C SER A 126 -15.50 -3.05 -1.72
N ILE A 127 -15.96 -1.85 -1.54
CA ILE A 127 -15.16 -0.62 -1.47
C ILE A 127 -15.62 0.21 -0.28
N GLU A 128 -14.68 0.86 0.39
CA GLU A 128 -14.96 1.84 1.43
C GLU A 128 -15.00 3.23 0.83
N VAL A 129 -16.12 3.93 0.99
CA VAL A 129 -16.33 5.29 0.49
C VAL A 129 -16.94 6.12 1.62
N ASN A 130 -16.29 7.23 1.98
CA ASN A 130 -16.73 8.11 3.08
C ASN A 130 -16.97 7.35 4.40
N GLY A 131 -16.10 6.40 4.73
CA GLY A 131 -16.19 5.58 5.93
C GLY A 131 -17.30 4.53 5.93
N ARG A 132 -17.96 4.31 4.79
CA ARG A 132 -19.00 3.28 4.62
C ARG A 132 -18.56 2.23 3.61
N VAL A 133 -18.71 0.97 3.99
CA VAL A 133 -18.45 -0.16 3.09
C VAL A 133 -19.72 -0.43 2.27
N ARG A 134 -19.55 -0.54 0.95
CA ARG A 134 -20.59 -0.98 0.00
C ARG A 134 -20.00 -1.96 -1.01
N ASP A 135 -20.86 -2.68 -1.69
CA ASP A 135 -20.43 -3.52 -2.81
C ASP A 135 -19.76 -2.67 -3.88
N ILE A 136 -18.67 -3.22 -4.45
CA ILE A 136 -17.95 -2.57 -5.54
C ILE A 136 -18.69 -2.80 -6.85
N THR A 137 -18.87 -1.74 -7.64
CA THR A 137 -19.53 -1.81 -8.95
C THR A 137 -18.53 -1.98 -10.09
N ASN A 138 -19.01 -2.30 -11.28
CA ASN A 138 -18.16 -2.35 -12.48
C ASN A 138 -17.64 -0.96 -12.86
N GLU A 139 -18.40 0.09 -12.57
CA GLU A 139 -18.00 1.47 -12.77
C GLU A 139 -16.83 1.85 -11.87
N ASP A 140 -16.89 1.48 -10.58
CA ASP A 140 -15.77 1.66 -9.65
C ASP A 140 -14.50 0.97 -10.16
N LYS A 141 -14.62 -0.27 -10.61
CA LYS A 141 -13.48 -1.02 -11.15
C LYS A 141 -12.87 -0.36 -12.38
N LYS A 142 -13.71 0.16 -13.30
CA LYS A 142 -13.24 0.89 -14.48
C LYS A 142 -12.51 2.17 -14.10
N GLU A 143 -13.03 2.92 -13.14
CA GLU A 143 -12.40 4.15 -12.65
C GLU A 143 -11.04 3.86 -12.01
N ILE A 144 -10.94 2.82 -11.18
CA ILE A 144 -9.70 2.36 -10.56
C ILE A 144 -8.66 1.98 -11.63
N VAL A 145 -9.06 1.23 -12.66
CA VAL A 145 -8.17 0.87 -13.78
C VAL A 145 -7.72 2.10 -14.54
N HIS A 146 -8.63 3.01 -14.85
CA HIS A 146 -8.30 4.26 -15.55
C HIS A 146 -7.30 5.11 -14.74
N MET A 147 -7.51 5.24 -13.44
CA MET A 147 -6.59 5.92 -12.53
C MET A 147 -5.21 5.23 -12.51
N ASN A 148 -5.16 3.90 -12.44
CA ASN A 148 -3.90 3.14 -12.47
C ASN A 148 -3.11 3.41 -13.76
N VAL A 149 -3.77 3.36 -14.92
CA VAL A 149 -3.14 3.69 -16.21
C VAL A 149 -2.63 5.13 -16.23
N PHE A 150 -3.46 6.09 -15.80
CA PHE A 150 -3.10 7.51 -15.77
C PHE A 150 -1.81 7.80 -14.99
N TYR A 151 -1.63 7.18 -13.82
CA TYR A 151 -0.43 7.38 -13.00
C TYR A 151 0.76 6.54 -13.49
N SER A 152 0.53 5.32 -13.96
CA SER A 152 1.58 4.44 -14.47
C SER A 152 2.24 5.02 -15.74
N GLU A 153 1.48 5.62 -16.65
CA GLU A 153 2.00 6.33 -17.83
C GLU A 153 2.89 7.53 -17.47
N ARG A 154 2.72 8.09 -16.29
CA ARG A 154 3.55 9.17 -15.74
C ARG A 154 4.77 8.67 -14.98
N GLY A 155 5.01 7.36 -15.00
CA GLY A 155 6.12 6.73 -14.31
C GLY A 155 5.96 6.66 -12.79
N MET A 156 4.77 6.87 -12.28
CA MET A 156 4.44 6.72 -10.87
C MET A 156 4.13 5.25 -10.54
N ARG A 157 4.44 4.84 -9.33
CA ARG A 157 4.07 3.52 -8.82
C ARG A 157 2.76 3.60 -8.07
N VAL A 158 1.84 2.72 -8.43
CA VAL A 158 0.51 2.62 -7.84
C VAL A 158 0.44 1.34 -7.01
N LEU A 159 0.07 1.47 -5.74
CA LEU A 159 -0.02 0.37 -4.79
C LEU A 159 -1.40 0.37 -4.12
N CYS A 160 -2.13 -0.71 -4.29
CA CYS A 160 -3.45 -0.91 -3.72
C CYS A 160 -3.35 -1.47 -2.31
N PHE A 161 -4.21 -0.98 -1.41
CA PHE A 161 -4.41 -1.51 -0.07
C PHE A 161 -5.86 -1.92 0.13
N ALA A 162 -6.05 -3.15 0.60
CA ALA A 162 -7.35 -3.70 0.87
C ALA A 162 -7.36 -4.43 2.21
N LYS A 163 -8.56 -4.62 2.77
CA LYS A 163 -8.75 -5.32 4.03
C LYS A 163 -9.81 -6.41 3.92
N ARG A 164 -9.68 -7.43 4.79
CA ARG A 164 -10.71 -8.45 5.01
C ARG A 164 -10.83 -8.76 6.48
N GLU A 165 -12.01 -8.60 7.05
CA GLU A 165 -12.31 -8.96 8.43
C GLU A 165 -12.72 -10.44 8.53
N PHE A 166 -12.30 -11.10 9.61
CA PHE A 166 -12.73 -12.45 9.97
C PHE A 166 -13.46 -12.44 11.32
N ARG A 167 -14.32 -13.43 11.53
CA ARG A 167 -15.00 -13.58 12.83
C ARG A 167 -14.07 -14.11 13.91
N ASN A 168 -13.27 -15.12 13.54
CA ASN A 168 -12.29 -15.73 14.43
C ASN A 168 -11.21 -16.40 13.58
N LYS A 169 -10.01 -15.81 13.54
CA LYS A 169 -8.88 -16.32 12.80
C LYS A 169 -7.58 -15.90 13.46
N THR A 170 -6.63 -16.82 13.56
CA THR A 170 -5.30 -16.59 14.18
C THR A 170 -4.15 -16.74 13.20
N ASP A 171 -4.44 -17.28 12.00
CA ASP A 171 -3.47 -17.52 10.95
C ASP A 171 -4.12 -17.26 9.58
N ILE A 172 -3.33 -16.99 8.54
CA ILE A 172 -3.78 -16.73 7.17
C ILE A 172 -2.95 -17.52 6.16
N ASN A 173 -3.59 -17.85 5.03
CA ASN A 173 -2.94 -18.48 3.88
C ASN A 173 -3.48 -17.86 2.56
N GLU A 174 -2.89 -18.22 1.43
CA GLU A 174 -3.23 -17.64 0.12
C GLU A 174 -4.71 -17.80 -0.28
N ASN A 175 -5.40 -18.85 0.21
CA ASN A 175 -6.85 -19.01 -0.04
C ASN A 175 -7.69 -17.93 0.66
N ASP A 176 -7.12 -17.23 1.63
CA ASP A 176 -7.79 -16.13 2.30
C ASP A 176 -7.73 -14.83 1.48
N GLU A 177 -6.82 -14.73 0.53
CA GLU A 177 -6.59 -13.54 -0.30
C GLU A 177 -7.70 -13.32 -1.35
N ASN A 178 -8.91 -13.16 -0.87
CA ASN A 178 -10.12 -12.90 -1.66
C ASN A 178 -11.17 -12.14 -0.81
N LYS A 179 -12.28 -11.72 -1.44
CA LYS A 179 -13.39 -11.00 -0.79
C LYS A 179 -12.93 -9.76 -0.04
N TYR A 180 -12.07 -9.00 -0.68
CA TYR A 180 -11.51 -7.80 -0.11
C TYR A 180 -12.46 -6.61 -0.17
N THR A 181 -12.33 -5.75 0.83
CA THR A 181 -12.81 -4.38 0.80
C THR A 181 -11.64 -3.47 0.42
N LEU A 182 -11.75 -2.76 -0.69
CA LEU A 182 -10.77 -1.75 -1.08
C LEU A 182 -10.80 -0.61 -0.07
N SER A 183 -9.64 -0.27 0.48
CA SER A 183 -9.50 0.82 1.45
C SER A 183 -8.98 2.09 0.79
N LEU A 184 -7.82 2.01 0.15
CA LEU A 184 -7.18 3.14 -0.52
C LEU A 184 -6.18 2.66 -1.58
N ILE A 185 -5.74 3.60 -2.42
CA ILE A 185 -4.67 3.39 -3.38
C ILE A 185 -3.61 4.48 -3.16
N HIS A 186 -2.39 4.03 -2.97
CA HIS A 186 -1.22 4.87 -2.77
C HIS A 186 -0.48 5.09 -4.08
N ILE A 187 -0.05 6.33 -4.31
CA ILE A 187 0.66 6.73 -5.51
C ILE A 187 1.99 7.35 -5.11
N SER A 188 3.09 6.78 -5.59
CA SER A 188 4.44 7.24 -5.30
C SER A 188 5.24 7.50 -6.56
N GLU A 189 6.20 8.39 -6.44
CA GLU A 189 7.11 8.79 -7.52
C GLU A 189 8.56 8.49 -7.13
N PRO A 190 9.39 7.95 -8.05
CA PRO A 190 10.82 7.84 -7.80
C PRO A 190 11.46 9.23 -7.69
N THR A 191 12.28 9.44 -6.67
CA THR A 191 13.04 10.67 -6.49
C THR A 191 14.17 10.72 -7.55
N ARG A 192 14.19 11.76 -8.36
CA ARG A 192 15.24 12.01 -9.36
C ARG A 192 16.42 12.74 -8.73
N HIS A 193 17.61 12.55 -9.31
CA HIS A 193 18.79 13.36 -8.98
C HIS A 193 18.64 14.79 -9.44
#